data_ee349f6d06fe8f64ac5cd8e76a9b4d22
#
_entry.id   ee349f6d06fe8f64ac5cd8e76a9b4d22
#
_cell.length_a   1.000
_cell.length_b   1.000
_cell.length_c   1.000
_cell.angle_alpha   90.00
_cell.angle_beta   90.00
_cell.angle_gamma   90.00
#
_symmetry.space_group_name_H-M   'P 1'
#
loop_
_entity.id
_entity.type
_entity.pdbx_description
1 polymer ?
#
loop_
_entity_poly.entity_id
_entity_poly.type
_entity_poly.pdbx_seq_one_letter_code
_entity_poly.pdbx_strand_id
1 'polypeptide(L)'
;MKKIFFILFLLFLTNNNVSAEEEWVFGKLDTFAYGGVSGEITHGDRLRFIMKKNHCDMVQHIFTFYTYEKPKDILQLKGKKIPIKVNGSPLEAKVFMVHPFLMGYQVWFNIGLFQADEYLKLLKVFKTYEIEIVNGSNFNSKKYFDITKNSWKLNKLSESIQKIKDDCRELSDPNEKTVS
;
A
#
# COMPACT_ATOMS: atom_id res chain seq x y z
N MET A 1 43.56 17.49 -29.28
CA MET A 1 42.55 17.89 -28.28
C MET A 1 41.12 17.41 -28.56
N LYS A 2 40.71 17.08 -29.77
CA LYS A 2 39.32 16.62 -30.11
C LYS A 2 38.99 15.16 -29.68
N LYS A 3 39.99 14.29 -29.48
CA LYS A 3 39.77 12.89 -29.12
C LYS A 3 39.48 12.65 -27.62
N ILE A 4 39.91 13.53 -26.73
CA ILE A 4 39.69 13.40 -25.28
C ILE A 4 38.26 13.76 -24.92
N PHE A 5 37.62 14.67 -25.66
CA PHE A 5 36.22 15.05 -25.39
C PHE A 5 35.21 13.95 -25.70
N PHE A 6 35.53 13.06 -26.64
CA PHE A 6 34.66 11.97 -27.04
C PHE A 6 34.65 10.81 -26.01
N ILE A 7 35.78 10.59 -25.33
CA ILE A 7 35.89 9.56 -24.29
C ILE A 7 35.14 9.99 -23.02
N LEU A 8 35.16 11.28 -22.68
CA LEU A 8 34.41 11.80 -21.53
C LEU A 8 32.90 11.71 -21.72
N PHE A 9 32.41 11.85 -22.96
CA PHE A 9 30.95 11.75 -23.25
C PHE A 9 30.43 10.31 -23.19
N LEU A 10 31.27 9.32 -23.50
CA LEU A 10 30.89 7.89 -23.39
C LEU A 10 30.78 7.41 -21.95
N LEU A 11 31.45 8.03 -20.99
CA LEU A 11 31.38 7.70 -19.58
C LEU A 11 30.05 8.16 -18.93
N PHE A 12 29.32 9.10 -19.52
CA PHE A 12 28.01 9.53 -19.06
C PHE A 12 26.84 8.65 -19.56
N LEU A 13 27.12 7.69 -20.46
CA LEU A 13 26.10 6.76 -20.99
C LEU A 13 26.01 5.44 -20.22
N THR A 14 26.73 5.27 -19.11
CA THR A 14 26.40 4.22 -18.17
C THR A 14 25.09 4.62 -17.49
N ASN A 15 23.99 4.30 -18.16
CA ASN A 15 22.68 4.26 -17.55
C ASN A 15 22.77 3.32 -16.35
N ASN A 16 23.11 3.85 -15.19
CA ASN A 16 22.70 3.23 -13.96
C ASN A 16 21.19 3.15 -14.05
N ASN A 17 20.65 1.99 -14.40
CA ASN A 17 19.30 1.63 -14.07
C ASN A 17 19.25 1.65 -12.54
N VAL A 18 19.11 2.84 -11.97
CA VAL A 18 18.59 3.01 -10.63
C VAL A 18 17.16 2.52 -10.75
N SER A 19 16.98 1.21 -10.62
CA SER A 19 15.71 0.66 -10.21
C SER A 19 15.40 1.43 -8.92
N ALA A 20 14.43 2.33 -8.97
CA ALA A 20 13.91 2.95 -7.76
C ALA A 20 13.39 1.76 -6.93
N GLU A 21 14.21 1.32 -6.00
CA GLU A 21 13.84 0.26 -5.07
C GLU A 21 12.61 0.80 -4.38
N GLU A 22 11.49 0.09 -4.49
CA GLU A 22 10.22 0.53 -3.91
C GLU A 22 10.44 0.73 -2.41
N GLU A 23 10.50 1.98 -2.03
CA GLU A 23 10.83 2.35 -0.67
C GLU A 23 9.56 2.34 0.17
N TRP A 24 9.61 1.60 1.27
CA TRP A 24 8.57 1.66 2.28
C TRP A 24 8.56 3.04 2.94
N VAL A 25 7.40 3.66 2.98
CA VAL A 25 7.18 4.92 3.68
C VAL A 25 6.55 4.64 5.02
N PHE A 26 7.16 5.13 6.10
CA PHE A 26 6.71 4.96 7.47
C PHE A 26 6.21 6.27 8.05
N GLY A 27 5.29 6.17 9.02
CA GLY A 27 4.84 7.32 9.78
C GLY A 27 4.18 6.92 11.09
N LYS A 28 4.15 7.89 12.00
CA LYS A 28 3.51 7.82 13.31
C LYS A 28 2.52 8.96 13.44
N LEU A 29 1.35 8.67 13.99
CA LEU A 29 0.37 9.65 14.48
C LEU A 29 0.06 9.31 15.95
N ASP A 30 -0.62 10.18 16.67
CA ASP A 30 -0.84 10.02 18.12
C ASP A 30 -1.48 8.68 18.51
N THR A 31 -2.21 8.07 17.58
CA THR A 31 -3.02 6.87 17.85
C THR A 31 -2.58 5.63 17.07
N PHE A 32 -1.66 5.74 16.12
CA PHE A 32 -1.19 4.60 15.34
C PHE A 32 0.14 4.85 14.63
N ALA A 33 0.86 3.77 14.35
CA ALA A 33 2.00 3.70 13.45
C ALA A 33 1.62 2.99 12.16
N TYR A 34 2.27 3.34 11.05
CA TYR A 34 2.01 2.71 9.77
C TYR A 34 3.25 2.60 8.90
N GLY A 35 3.21 1.63 8.00
CA GLY A 35 4.12 1.53 6.87
C GLY A 35 3.32 1.26 5.60
N GLY A 36 3.80 1.76 4.49
CA GLY A 36 3.13 1.56 3.21
C GLY A 36 4.08 1.58 2.03
N VAL A 37 3.66 0.94 0.95
CA VAL A 37 4.39 0.85 -0.31
C VAL A 37 3.48 1.28 -1.47
N SER A 38 4.07 1.92 -2.48
CA SER A 38 3.36 2.38 -3.68
C SER A 38 3.09 1.23 -4.64
N GLY A 39 2.00 1.31 -5.40
CA GLY A 39 1.65 0.33 -6.42
C GLY A 39 2.54 0.42 -7.66
N GLU A 40 2.73 -0.71 -8.33
CA GLU A 40 3.54 -0.81 -9.55
C GLU A 40 2.80 -0.29 -10.79
N ILE A 41 1.48 -0.45 -10.86
CA ILE A 41 0.66 -0.03 -12.01
C ILE A 41 0.24 1.43 -11.83
N THR A 42 -0.24 1.80 -10.65
CA THR A 42 -0.62 3.17 -10.28
C THR A 42 0.11 3.56 -9.02
N HIS A 43 1.12 4.42 -9.14
CA HIS A 43 1.95 4.84 -8.00
C HIS A 43 1.17 5.61 -6.91
N GLY A 44 0.02 6.19 -7.24
CA GLY A 44 -0.88 6.83 -6.28
C GLY A 44 -1.61 5.84 -5.36
N ASP A 45 -1.73 4.59 -5.81
CA ASP A 45 -2.29 3.52 -5.01
C ASP A 45 -1.26 3.04 -3.98
N ARG A 46 -1.73 2.75 -2.78
CA ARG A 46 -0.84 2.33 -1.70
C ARG A 46 -1.38 1.12 -0.97
N LEU A 47 -0.49 0.21 -0.68
CA LEU A 47 -0.69 -0.85 0.29
C LEU A 47 -0.17 -0.36 1.65
N ARG A 48 -0.94 -0.51 2.72
CA ARG A 48 -0.59 -0.04 4.06
C ARG A 48 -0.88 -1.07 5.12
N PHE A 49 0.03 -1.12 6.08
CA PHE A 49 -0.10 -1.88 7.33
C PHE A 49 -0.12 -0.88 8.48
N ILE A 50 -1.15 -0.94 9.31
CA ILE A 50 -1.38 0.03 10.39
C ILE A 50 -1.49 -0.73 11.71
N MET A 51 -0.77 -0.28 12.73
CA MET A 51 -0.87 -0.79 14.09
C MET A 51 -1.34 0.33 15.01
N LYS A 52 -2.41 0.06 15.74
CA LYS A 52 -2.99 1.02 16.67
C LYS A 52 -2.24 0.98 18.01
N LYS A 53 -1.99 2.16 18.58
CA LYS A 53 -1.46 2.33 19.94
C LYS A 53 -2.13 1.36 20.93
N ASN A 54 -1.34 0.73 21.79
CA ASN A 54 -1.73 -0.31 22.76
C ASN A 54 -2.23 -1.64 22.15
N HIS A 55 -2.15 -1.80 20.81
CA HIS A 55 -2.50 -3.00 20.09
C HIS A 55 -1.46 -3.34 19.03
N CYS A 56 -0.17 -3.27 19.39
CA CYS A 56 0.95 -3.37 18.46
C CYS A 56 1.20 -4.80 17.93
N ASP A 57 0.46 -5.79 18.40
CA ASP A 57 0.47 -7.15 17.87
C ASP A 57 -0.63 -7.39 16.81
N MET A 58 -1.49 -6.39 16.62
CA MET A 58 -2.56 -6.43 15.63
C MET A 58 -2.27 -5.49 14.48
N VAL A 59 -2.33 -5.99 13.26
CA VAL A 59 -2.11 -5.21 12.04
C VAL A 59 -3.40 -5.09 11.23
N GLN A 60 -3.78 -3.87 10.93
CA GLN A 60 -4.85 -3.57 9.99
C GLN A 60 -4.27 -3.44 8.59
N HIS A 61 -4.83 -4.18 7.63
CA HIS A 61 -4.41 -4.14 6.24
C HIS A 61 -5.34 -3.29 5.42
N ILE A 62 -4.80 -2.21 4.87
CA ILE A 62 -5.52 -1.22 4.07
C ILE A 62 -4.84 -1.08 2.71
N PHE A 63 -5.64 -0.86 1.68
CA PHE A 63 -5.14 -0.44 0.38
C PHE A 63 -5.99 0.68 -0.21
N THR A 64 -5.42 1.41 -1.15
CA THR A 64 -6.12 2.47 -1.87
C THR A 64 -6.09 2.23 -3.35
N PHE A 65 -7.18 2.58 -4.02
CA PHE A 65 -7.25 2.76 -5.46
C PHE A 65 -7.63 4.20 -5.77
N TYR A 66 -6.89 4.80 -6.66
CA TYR A 66 -7.22 6.08 -7.27
C TYR A 66 -8.03 5.83 -8.53
N THR A 67 -8.98 6.71 -8.84
CA THR A 67 -9.78 6.63 -10.06
C THR A 67 -10.11 8.01 -10.60
N TYR A 68 -10.10 8.16 -11.92
CA TYR A 68 -10.62 9.32 -12.60
C TYR A 68 -12.13 9.23 -12.84
N GLU A 69 -12.73 8.04 -12.69
CA GLU A 69 -14.17 7.86 -12.82
C GLU A 69 -14.93 8.66 -11.76
N LYS A 70 -16.00 9.35 -12.20
CA LYS A 70 -16.78 10.26 -11.35
C LYS A 70 -18.26 9.94 -11.42
N PRO A 71 -18.70 8.69 -11.22
CA PRO A 71 -20.12 8.40 -11.15
C PRO A 71 -20.74 9.14 -9.95
N LYS A 72 -22.00 9.63 -10.15
CA LYS A 72 -22.71 10.43 -9.13
C LYS A 72 -22.83 9.73 -7.77
N ASP A 73 -22.77 8.42 -7.78
CA ASP A 73 -22.92 7.57 -6.59
C ASP A 73 -21.59 7.03 -6.02
N ILE A 74 -20.43 7.53 -6.48
CA ILE A 74 -19.13 7.04 -6.00
C ILE A 74 -18.97 7.16 -4.48
N LEU A 75 -19.47 8.23 -3.87
CA LEU A 75 -19.43 8.43 -2.42
C LEU A 75 -20.25 7.40 -1.64
N GLN A 76 -21.25 6.79 -2.29
CA GLN A 76 -22.08 5.73 -1.71
C GLN A 76 -21.37 4.38 -1.62
N LEU A 77 -20.16 4.26 -2.16
CA LEU A 77 -19.31 3.08 -1.94
C LEU A 77 -18.88 2.98 -0.47
N LYS A 78 -18.81 4.11 0.26
CA LYS A 78 -18.44 4.09 1.69
C LYS A 78 -19.37 3.17 2.48
N GLY A 79 -18.75 2.26 3.23
CA GLY A 79 -19.45 1.26 4.05
C GLY A 79 -19.77 -0.03 3.32
N LYS A 80 -19.74 -0.05 1.98
CA LYS A 80 -20.01 -1.26 1.19
C LYS A 80 -18.84 -2.24 1.24
N LYS A 81 -19.15 -3.52 1.11
CA LYS A 81 -18.19 -4.57 0.80
C LYS A 81 -18.11 -4.72 -0.72
N ILE A 82 -16.91 -4.70 -1.22
CA ILE A 82 -16.60 -4.78 -2.65
C ILE A 82 -15.87 -6.09 -2.92
N PRO A 83 -16.30 -6.87 -3.92
CA PRO A 83 -15.62 -8.09 -4.30
C PRO A 83 -14.26 -7.78 -4.91
N ILE A 84 -13.25 -8.45 -4.42
CA ILE A 84 -11.86 -8.35 -4.89
C ILE A 84 -11.28 -9.75 -5.08
N LYS A 85 -10.15 -9.82 -5.79
CA LYS A 85 -9.25 -10.97 -5.74
C LYS A 85 -7.91 -10.52 -5.17
N VAL A 86 -7.36 -11.32 -4.28
CA VAL A 86 -6.01 -11.14 -3.74
C VAL A 86 -5.18 -12.32 -4.23
N ASN A 87 -4.17 -12.06 -5.05
CA ASN A 87 -3.37 -13.08 -5.73
C ASN A 87 -4.24 -14.18 -6.37
N GLY A 88 -5.33 -13.77 -7.03
CA GLY A 88 -6.31 -14.66 -7.67
C GLY A 88 -7.39 -15.24 -6.76
N SER A 89 -7.20 -15.24 -5.43
CA SER A 89 -8.17 -15.75 -4.47
C SER A 89 -9.30 -14.75 -4.20
N PRO A 90 -10.58 -15.16 -4.27
CA PRO A 90 -11.71 -14.27 -4.05
C PRO A 90 -11.80 -13.83 -2.58
N LEU A 91 -12.08 -12.56 -2.36
CA LEU A 91 -12.24 -11.94 -1.06
C LEU A 91 -13.20 -10.75 -1.17
N GLU A 92 -13.69 -10.23 -0.04
CA GLU A 92 -14.38 -8.94 0.04
C GLU A 92 -13.55 -7.95 0.85
N ALA A 93 -13.45 -6.71 0.36
CA ALA A 93 -12.87 -5.61 1.09
C ALA A 93 -13.93 -4.55 1.41
N LYS A 94 -13.91 -4.01 2.64
CA LYS A 94 -14.82 -2.96 3.06
C LYS A 94 -14.27 -1.60 2.66
N VAL A 95 -15.02 -0.83 1.89
CA VAL A 95 -14.71 0.59 1.65
C VAL A 95 -15.01 1.38 2.92
N PHE A 96 -14.00 2.00 3.53
CA PHE A 96 -14.20 2.79 4.73
C PHE A 96 -14.11 4.30 4.48
N MET A 97 -13.47 4.70 3.38
CA MET A 97 -13.36 6.11 2.99
C MET A 97 -13.36 6.26 1.47
N VAL A 98 -14.02 7.29 0.99
CA VAL A 98 -13.96 7.82 -0.37
C VAL A 98 -13.83 9.32 -0.26
N HIS A 99 -12.82 9.90 -0.87
CA HIS A 99 -12.66 11.35 -0.86
C HIS A 99 -12.15 11.87 -2.21
N PRO A 100 -12.50 13.09 -2.59
CA PRO A 100 -11.90 13.76 -3.73
C PRO A 100 -10.39 13.88 -3.54
N PHE A 101 -9.63 13.58 -4.58
CA PHE A 101 -8.19 13.68 -4.57
C PHE A 101 -7.69 14.05 -5.97
N LEU A 102 -6.94 15.14 -6.09
CA LEU A 102 -6.53 15.67 -7.39
C LEU A 102 -7.75 15.84 -8.34
N MET A 103 -7.70 15.24 -9.52
CA MET A 103 -8.78 15.31 -10.52
C MET A 103 -9.76 14.14 -10.45
N GLY A 104 -9.68 13.29 -9.43
CA GLY A 104 -10.49 12.09 -9.27
C GLY A 104 -10.90 11.83 -7.83
N TYR A 105 -10.95 10.56 -7.49
CA TYR A 105 -11.24 10.08 -6.14
C TYR A 105 -10.20 9.07 -5.69
N GLN A 106 -9.91 9.08 -4.39
CA GLN A 106 -9.17 8.01 -3.75
C GLN A 106 -10.14 7.20 -2.88
N VAL A 107 -10.20 5.91 -3.16
CA VAL A 107 -11.05 4.95 -2.45
C VAL A 107 -10.17 4.08 -1.55
N TRP A 108 -10.52 4.02 -0.27
CA TRP A 108 -9.78 3.31 0.76
C TRP A 108 -10.52 2.06 1.18
N PHE A 109 -9.83 0.95 1.12
CA PHE A 109 -10.34 -0.38 1.42
C PHE A 109 -9.65 -0.95 2.65
N ASN A 110 -10.42 -1.67 3.46
CA ASN A 110 -9.94 -2.45 4.57
C ASN A 110 -10.19 -3.94 4.29
N ILE A 111 -9.13 -4.74 4.31
CA ILE A 111 -9.22 -6.21 4.19
C ILE A 111 -9.57 -6.84 5.53
N GLY A 112 -8.98 -6.33 6.62
CA GLY A 112 -9.23 -6.87 7.95
C GLY A 112 -8.19 -6.43 8.98
N LEU A 113 -8.37 -6.95 10.19
CA LEU A 113 -7.46 -6.83 11.32
C LEU A 113 -6.94 -8.23 11.62
N PHE A 114 -5.64 -8.41 11.73
CA PHE A 114 -4.97 -9.69 11.85
C PHE A 114 -3.92 -9.66 12.96
N GLN A 115 -3.61 -10.80 13.54
CA GLN A 115 -2.39 -10.97 14.33
C GLN A 115 -1.18 -10.77 13.44
N ALA A 116 -0.30 -9.83 13.78
CA ALA A 116 0.78 -9.36 12.90
C ALA A 116 1.72 -10.49 12.48
N ASP A 117 2.16 -11.32 13.43
CA ASP A 117 3.13 -12.38 13.17
C ASP A 117 2.52 -13.52 12.32
N GLU A 118 1.24 -13.86 12.53
CA GLU A 118 0.53 -14.86 11.73
C GLU A 118 0.28 -14.34 10.31
N TYR A 119 -0.13 -13.09 10.21
CA TYR A 119 -0.38 -12.45 8.92
C TYR A 119 0.90 -12.30 8.10
N LEU A 120 2.02 -11.96 8.76
CA LEU A 120 3.32 -11.91 8.12
C LEU A 120 3.73 -13.28 7.55
N LYS A 121 3.51 -14.38 8.28
CA LYS A 121 3.76 -15.75 7.77
C LYS A 121 2.97 -16.02 6.49
N LEU A 122 1.70 -15.61 6.46
CA LEU A 122 0.84 -15.76 5.28
C LEU A 122 1.34 -14.94 4.10
N LEU A 123 1.76 -13.69 4.33
CA LEU A 123 2.19 -12.79 3.26
C LEU A 123 3.57 -13.13 2.71
N LYS A 124 4.48 -13.68 3.50
CA LYS A 124 5.85 -14.05 3.08
C LYS A 124 5.92 -15.05 1.93
N VAL A 125 4.85 -15.82 1.69
CA VAL A 125 4.81 -16.77 0.55
C VAL A 125 4.70 -16.06 -0.80
N PHE A 126 4.33 -14.78 -0.79
CA PHE A 126 4.15 -13.98 -1.99
C PHE A 126 5.33 -13.03 -2.20
N LYS A 127 5.91 -13.04 -3.40
CA LYS A 127 6.89 -12.01 -3.83
C LYS A 127 6.19 -10.70 -4.21
N THR A 128 5.03 -10.83 -4.83
CA THR A 128 4.18 -9.73 -5.28
C THR A 128 2.79 -9.91 -4.67
N TYR A 129 2.24 -8.84 -4.16
CA TYR A 129 0.87 -8.78 -3.66
C TYR A 129 0.00 -8.10 -4.72
N GLU A 130 -0.94 -8.84 -5.27
CA GLU A 130 -1.81 -8.35 -6.33
C GLU A 130 -3.25 -8.23 -5.82
N ILE A 131 -3.90 -7.11 -6.12
CA ILE A 131 -5.32 -6.91 -5.86
C ILE A 131 -6.01 -6.54 -7.18
N GLU A 132 -7.11 -7.23 -7.46
CA GLU A 132 -8.02 -6.93 -8.54
C GLU A 132 -9.42 -6.67 -7.99
N ILE A 133 -10.01 -5.50 -8.29
CA ILE A 133 -11.41 -5.20 -8.00
C ILE A 133 -12.24 -5.84 -9.11
N VAL A 134 -13.12 -6.77 -8.74
CA VAL A 134 -13.89 -7.56 -9.71
C VAL A 134 -15.37 -7.19 -9.68
N ASN A 135 -16.10 -7.60 -10.71
CA ASN A 135 -17.55 -7.45 -10.73
C ASN A 135 -18.22 -8.38 -9.71
N GLY A 136 -19.30 -7.91 -9.10
CA GLY A 136 -20.20 -8.70 -8.26
C GLY A 136 -21.62 -8.66 -8.82
N SER A 137 -22.56 -9.35 -8.16
CA SER A 137 -23.97 -9.39 -8.59
C SER A 137 -24.59 -8.00 -8.73
N ASN A 138 -24.24 -7.08 -7.85
CA ASN A 138 -24.76 -5.71 -7.81
C ASN A 138 -23.65 -4.65 -7.88
N PHE A 139 -22.47 -5.03 -8.37
CA PHE A 139 -21.32 -4.14 -8.45
C PHE A 139 -20.60 -4.31 -9.79
N ASN A 140 -20.46 -3.19 -10.51
CA ASN A 140 -19.67 -3.10 -11.73
C ASN A 140 -18.39 -2.32 -11.45
N SER A 141 -17.25 -2.99 -11.42
CA SER A 141 -15.95 -2.41 -11.09
C SER A 141 -15.57 -1.27 -12.04
N LYS A 142 -15.80 -1.44 -13.35
CA LYS A 142 -15.46 -0.45 -14.38
C LYS A 142 -16.32 0.83 -14.34
N LYS A 143 -17.45 0.81 -13.63
CA LYS A 143 -18.23 2.03 -13.38
C LYS A 143 -17.50 2.98 -12.46
N TYR A 144 -16.70 2.46 -11.54
CA TYR A 144 -16.07 3.22 -10.44
C TYR A 144 -14.56 3.33 -10.56
N PHE A 145 -13.93 2.45 -11.33
CA PHE A 145 -12.47 2.36 -11.44
C PHE A 145 -12.05 2.21 -12.89
N ASP A 146 -11.29 3.15 -13.39
CA ASP A 146 -10.59 3.09 -14.68
C ASP A 146 -9.51 2.01 -14.69
N ILE A 147 -8.77 1.87 -13.58
CA ILE A 147 -7.82 0.80 -13.33
C ILE A 147 -8.33 -0.04 -12.18
N THR A 148 -8.65 -1.31 -12.43
CA THR A 148 -9.23 -2.23 -11.46
C THR A 148 -8.22 -3.18 -10.83
N LYS A 149 -6.95 -3.13 -11.25
CA LYS A 149 -5.91 -4.04 -10.80
C LYS A 149 -4.64 -3.27 -10.47
N ASN A 150 -4.00 -3.64 -9.36
CA ASN A 150 -2.68 -3.14 -9.02
C ASN A 150 -1.86 -4.23 -8.32
N SER A 151 -0.54 -4.05 -8.28
CA SER A 151 0.40 -4.94 -7.62
C SER A 151 1.39 -4.16 -6.78
N TRP A 152 1.92 -4.81 -5.76
CA TRP A 152 2.92 -4.25 -4.84
C TRP A 152 3.99 -5.29 -4.57
N LYS A 153 5.25 -4.90 -4.65
CA LYS A 153 6.36 -5.75 -4.21
C LYS A 153 6.40 -5.78 -2.68
N LEU A 154 6.59 -6.95 -2.12
CA LEU A 154 6.70 -7.14 -0.67
C LEU A 154 8.16 -7.26 -0.20
N ASN A 155 9.08 -6.63 -0.92
CA ASN A 155 10.49 -6.58 -0.50
C ASN A 155 10.59 -5.96 0.90
N LYS A 156 11.44 -6.53 1.76
CA LYS A 156 11.64 -6.04 3.14
C LYS A 156 10.36 -6.02 4.00
N LEU A 157 9.32 -6.80 3.62
CA LEU A 157 8.06 -6.84 4.38
C LEU A 157 8.27 -7.14 5.86
N SER A 158 9.17 -8.07 6.18
CA SER A 158 9.43 -8.47 7.58
C SER A 158 10.01 -7.34 8.41
N GLU A 159 11.02 -6.68 7.87
CA GLU A 159 11.67 -5.52 8.48
C GLU A 159 10.68 -4.36 8.61
N SER A 160 9.83 -4.19 7.59
CA SER A 160 8.80 -3.15 7.59
C SER A 160 7.74 -3.38 8.65
N ILE A 161 7.22 -4.60 8.79
CA ILE A 161 6.26 -4.95 9.84
C ILE A 161 6.88 -4.80 11.22
N GLN A 162 8.15 -5.22 11.40
CA GLN A 162 8.86 -5.05 12.67
C GLN A 162 9.01 -3.56 13.01
N LYS A 163 9.43 -2.74 12.04
CA LYS A 163 9.55 -1.29 12.26
C LYS A 163 8.22 -0.65 12.68
N ILE A 164 7.10 -1.01 12.03
CA ILE A 164 5.77 -0.50 12.41
C ILE A 164 5.41 -0.93 13.84
N LYS A 165 5.77 -2.16 14.23
CA LYS A 165 5.55 -2.70 15.58
C LYS A 165 6.34 -1.92 16.62
N ASP A 166 7.59 -1.61 16.34
CA ASP A 166 8.47 -0.83 17.21
C ASP A 166 7.98 0.62 17.32
N ASP A 167 7.66 1.26 16.21
CA ASP A 167 7.06 2.60 16.18
C ASP A 167 5.72 2.66 16.96
N CYS A 168 4.92 1.60 16.90
CA CYS A 168 3.68 1.49 17.67
C CYS A 168 3.92 1.35 19.17
N ARG A 169 4.94 0.58 19.58
CA ARG A 169 5.34 0.42 21.00
C ARG A 169 5.84 1.73 21.59
N GLU A 170 6.65 2.47 20.85
CA GLU A 170 7.08 3.81 21.27
C GLU A 170 5.91 4.77 21.52
N LEU A 171 4.83 4.67 20.75
CA LEU A 171 3.60 5.43 21.00
C LEU A 171 2.88 4.98 22.27
N SER A 172 2.98 3.69 22.63
CA SER A 172 2.31 3.09 23.78
C SER A 172 3.04 3.36 25.09
N ASP A 173 4.37 3.39 25.05
CA ASP A 173 5.23 3.75 26.20
C ASP A 173 6.25 4.82 25.79
N PRO A 174 5.91 6.12 25.91
CA PRO A 174 6.81 7.20 25.55
C PRO A 174 8.08 7.30 26.43
N ASN A 175 8.14 6.55 27.53
CA ASN A 175 9.31 6.52 28.43
C ASN A 175 10.29 5.40 28.09
N GLU A 176 9.93 4.43 27.27
CA GLU A 176 10.81 3.38 26.77
C GLU A 176 11.65 3.92 25.58
N LYS A 177 12.43 4.99 25.84
CA LYS A 177 13.49 5.39 24.91
C LYS A 177 14.51 4.27 24.87
N THR A 178 14.57 3.59 23.76
CA THR A 178 15.60 2.61 23.41
C THR A 178 16.96 3.10 23.86
N VAL A 179 17.49 2.44 24.88
CA VAL A 179 18.93 2.48 25.20
C VAL A 179 19.60 1.69 24.07
N SER A 180 20.08 2.40 23.07
CA SER A 180 20.93 1.86 22.00
C SER A 180 22.39 1.93 22.42
#